data_dea7add74991c95bf9f2aadc91807b23
#
_entry.id   dea7add74991c95bf9f2aadc91807b23
#
_cell.length_a   1.000
_cell.length_b   1.000
_cell.length_c   1.000
_cell.angle_alpha   90.00
_cell.angle_beta   90.00
_cell.angle_gamma   90.00
#
_symmetry.space_group_name_H-M   'P 1'
#
loop_
_entity.id
_entity.type
_entity.pdbx_description
1 polymer ?
#
loop_
_entity_poly.entity_id
_entity_poly.type
_entity_poly.pdbx_seq_one_letter_code
_entity_poly.pdbx_strand_id
1 'polypeptide(L)'
;MSGTFQTCFMAQDHLRSDSLPVYALYGEPGTPPLVDQLHCETIAQRSRLHSWEIRPHRHEHLYQILYLRSGRMQVRLDTGDGVHPPAMELDGPAVVCVPALVPHGFRFDDQVQGTVITVFEPHLERLLDSVTDLRDHLRTARVHRWAVDDPTRAHVGVLVELLGAEYHAAQAWRAAALDAALLAVLVHLA
;
A
#
# COMPACT_ATOMS: atom_id res chain seq x y z
N MET A 1 23.43 -19.00 11.55
CA MET A 1 24.08 -18.85 10.24
C MET A 1 23.47 -17.62 9.60
N SER A 2 24.22 -16.51 9.67
CA SER A 2 23.75 -15.20 9.19
C SER A 2 23.94 -15.15 7.68
N GLY A 3 22.87 -15.36 6.93
CA GLY A 3 22.84 -15.18 5.47
C GLY A 3 22.80 -13.69 5.13
N THR A 4 23.87 -13.20 4.58
CA THR A 4 24.09 -11.82 4.16
C THR A 4 23.15 -11.47 3.01
N PHE A 5 22.17 -10.60 3.26
CA PHE A 5 21.22 -10.04 2.28
C PHE A 5 21.84 -9.01 1.32
N GLN A 6 23.12 -9.14 0.99
CA GLN A 6 23.89 -8.04 0.37
C GLN A 6 24.28 -8.25 -1.08
N THR A 7 23.59 -9.07 -1.86
CA THR A 7 23.98 -9.17 -3.28
C THR A 7 22.76 -9.33 -4.17
N CYS A 8 22.44 -8.29 -4.89
CA CYS A 8 21.76 -8.22 -6.18
C CYS A 8 20.63 -7.19 -6.32
N PHE A 9 20.82 -5.99 -5.79
CA PHE A 9 20.03 -4.82 -6.19
C PHE A 9 20.87 -3.86 -7.06
N MET A 10 21.96 -4.36 -7.63
CA MET A 10 22.86 -3.61 -8.53
C MET A 10 22.51 -3.88 -10.00
N ALA A 11 21.30 -3.56 -10.42
CA ALA A 11 21.05 -3.13 -11.77
C ALA A 11 20.63 -1.67 -11.69
N GLN A 12 21.54 -0.78 -12.05
CA GLN A 12 21.26 0.63 -12.28
C GLN A 12 20.40 0.74 -13.54
N ASP A 13 19.13 0.38 -13.45
CA ASP A 13 18.16 0.82 -14.43
C ASP A 13 17.80 2.26 -14.07
N HIS A 14 18.45 3.19 -14.76
CA HIS A 14 18.02 4.59 -14.87
C HIS A 14 16.70 4.65 -15.65
N LEU A 15 15.64 4.12 -15.06
CA LEU A 15 14.29 4.26 -15.60
C LEU A 15 13.85 5.70 -15.36
N ARG A 16 13.85 6.50 -16.42
CA ARG A 16 13.15 7.79 -16.42
C ARG A 16 11.71 7.53 -16.01
N SER A 17 11.12 8.40 -15.21
CA SER A 17 9.73 8.30 -14.73
C SER A 17 8.72 8.00 -15.86
N ASP A 18 9.01 8.46 -17.08
CA ASP A 18 8.16 8.26 -18.26
C ASP A 18 8.20 6.83 -18.84
N SER A 19 9.13 5.98 -18.40
CA SER A 19 9.30 4.59 -18.89
C SER A 19 8.76 3.53 -17.93
N LEU A 20 8.27 3.92 -16.75
CA LEU A 20 7.73 2.97 -15.79
C LEU A 20 6.38 2.44 -16.24
N PRO A 21 6.14 1.12 -16.11
CA PRO A 21 4.86 0.54 -16.47
C PRO A 21 3.74 1.11 -15.59
N VAL A 22 2.61 1.38 -16.23
CA VAL A 22 1.35 1.72 -15.55
C VAL A 22 0.54 0.44 -15.44
N TYR A 23 0.22 0.06 -14.23
CA TYR A 23 -0.52 -1.16 -13.99
C TYR A 23 -1.95 -0.88 -13.52
N ALA A 24 -2.89 -1.70 -13.99
CA ALA A 24 -4.16 -1.91 -13.34
C ALA A 24 -3.94 -2.66 -12.00
N LEU A 25 -5.00 -3.10 -11.34
CA LEU A 25 -4.95 -3.65 -9.97
C LEU A 25 -3.85 -4.70 -9.74
N TYR A 26 -3.60 -5.60 -10.71
CA TYR A 26 -2.66 -6.73 -10.56
C TYR A 26 -1.37 -6.61 -11.38
N GLY A 27 -1.08 -5.45 -11.93
CA GLY A 27 0.15 -5.27 -12.70
C GLY A 27 0.13 -5.91 -14.09
N GLU A 28 -1.00 -6.41 -14.56
CA GLU A 28 -1.14 -7.02 -15.87
C GLU A 28 -1.97 -6.13 -16.81
N PRO A 29 -1.55 -5.96 -18.07
CA PRO A 29 -2.38 -5.32 -19.08
C PRO A 29 -3.67 -6.13 -19.28
N GLY A 30 -4.81 -5.49 -19.11
CA GLY A 30 -6.13 -6.12 -19.38
C GLY A 30 -6.83 -6.71 -18.14
N THR A 31 -6.35 -6.48 -16.92
CA THR A 31 -7.10 -6.84 -15.70
C THR A 31 -8.44 -6.13 -15.68
N PRO A 32 -9.56 -6.83 -15.38
CA PRO A 32 -10.87 -6.20 -15.31
C PRO A 32 -10.85 -5.03 -14.31
N PRO A 33 -11.67 -3.98 -14.54
CA PRO A 33 -11.81 -2.92 -13.57
C PRO A 33 -12.25 -3.50 -12.23
N LEU A 34 -11.86 -2.83 -11.13
CA LEU A 34 -12.32 -3.18 -9.78
C LEU A 34 -13.83 -3.39 -9.79
N VAL A 35 -14.29 -4.57 -9.44
CA VAL A 35 -15.71 -4.87 -9.28
C VAL A 35 -16.28 -4.05 -8.11
N ASP A 36 -15.46 -3.91 -7.07
CA ASP A 36 -15.70 -3.04 -5.91
C ASP A 36 -14.82 -1.79 -5.99
N GLN A 37 -15.25 -0.70 -5.34
CA GLN A 37 -14.49 0.55 -5.24
C GLN A 37 -13.22 0.41 -4.36
N LEU A 38 -13.09 -0.70 -3.66
CA LEU A 38 -12.00 -1.06 -2.78
C LEU A 38 -11.67 -2.54 -2.96
N HIS A 39 -10.39 -2.87 -2.93
CA HIS A 39 -9.88 -4.24 -2.92
C HIS A 39 -8.97 -4.45 -1.71
N CYS A 40 -9.09 -5.62 -1.07
CA CYS A 40 -8.31 -5.98 0.09
C CYS A 40 -7.74 -7.41 -0.07
N GLU A 41 -6.43 -7.54 0.02
CA GLU A 41 -5.72 -8.82 -0.11
C GLU A 41 -4.53 -8.89 0.85
N THR A 42 -4.04 -10.09 1.13
CA THR A 42 -2.79 -10.21 1.90
C THR A 42 -1.58 -9.95 1.03
N ILE A 43 -0.49 -9.43 1.65
CA ILE A 43 0.81 -9.28 0.97
C ILE A 43 1.25 -10.62 0.36
N ALA A 44 1.03 -11.73 1.08
CA ALA A 44 1.40 -13.06 0.60
C ALA A 44 0.62 -13.50 -0.65
N GLN A 45 -0.68 -13.21 -0.73
CA GLN A 45 -1.49 -13.51 -1.93
C GLN A 45 -0.96 -12.77 -3.16
N ARG A 46 -0.59 -11.49 -2.98
CA ARG A 46 -0.07 -10.64 -4.06
C ARG A 46 1.35 -11.02 -4.46
N SER A 47 2.23 -11.24 -3.49
CA SER A 47 3.69 -11.26 -3.73
C SER A 47 4.24 -12.63 -4.10
N ARG A 48 3.58 -13.74 -3.69
CA ARG A 48 4.00 -15.11 -4.04
C ARG A 48 4.05 -15.33 -5.54
N LEU A 49 3.12 -14.76 -6.29
CA LEU A 49 3.06 -14.85 -7.74
C LEU A 49 4.25 -14.15 -8.44
N HIS A 50 4.92 -13.24 -7.73
CA HIS A 50 6.03 -12.42 -8.22
C HIS A 50 7.35 -12.69 -7.48
N SER A 51 7.52 -13.89 -6.90
CA SER A 51 8.75 -14.26 -6.16
C SER A 51 9.10 -13.27 -5.05
N TRP A 52 8.09 -12.76 -4.34
CA TRP A 52 8.21 -11.78 -3.25
C TRP A 52 8.79 -10.42 -3.66
N GLU A 53 8.83 -10.13 -4.96
CA GLU A 53 9.29 -8.85 -5.49
C GLU A 53 8.24 -8.23 -6.41
N ILE A 54 7.83 -7.00 -6.11
CA ILE A 54 7.00 -6.17 -6.96
C ILE A 54 7.91 -5.08 -7.52
N ARG A 55 8.22 -5.20 -8.82
CA ARG A 55 9.10 -4.26 -9.51
C ARG A 55 8.52 -2.84 -9.53
N PRO A 56 9.35 -1.80 -9.67
CA PRO A 56 8.88 -0.43 -9.76
C PRO A 56 7.84 -0.25 -10.85
N HIS A 57 6.70 0.34 -10.47
CA HIS A 57 5.56 0.63 -11.33
C HIS A 57 4.74 1.78 -10.72
N ARG A 58 3.68 2.20 -11.40
CA ARG A 58 2.71 3.17 -10.90
C ARG A 58 1.29 2.76 -11.28
N HIS A 59 0.32 3.24 -10.55
CA HIS A 59 -1.10 3.10 -10.85
C HIS A 59 -1.68 4.46 -11.23
N GLU A 60 -2.58 4.48 -12.20
CA GLU A 60 -3.14 5.74 -12.72
C GLU A 60 -4.28 6.27 -11.85
N HIS A 61 -5.10 5.38 -11.29
CA HIS A 61 -6.32 5.73 -10.57
C HIS A 61 -6.49 4.97 -9.25
N LEU A 62 -5.40 4.52 -8.65
CA LEU A 62 -5.45 3.72 -7.44
C LEU A 62 -4.62 4.37 -6.33
N TYR A 63 -5.22 4.46 -5.16
CA TYR A 63 -4.55 4.75 -3.91
C TYR A 63 -4.29 3.42 -3.19
N GLN A 64 -3.06 3.19 -2.72
CA GLN A 64 -2.72 1.96 -2.01
C GLN A 64 -2.28 2.25 -0.58
N ILE A 65 -2.75 1.41 0.34
CA ILE A 65 -2.30 1.35 1.73
C ILE A 65 -1.72 -0.04 1.94
N LEU A 66 -0.43 -0.13 2.14
CA LEU A 66 0.24 -1.39 2.46
C LEU A 66 0.54 -1.42 3.96
N TYR A 67 -0.18 -2.24 4.70
CA TYR A 67 0.05 -2.49 6.12
C TYR A 67 0.94 -3.71 6.30
N LEU A 68 2.17 -3.50 6.76
CA LEU A 68 3.11 -4.53 7.19
C LEU A 68 2.84 -4.83 8.67
N ARG A 69 2.23 -5.98 8.98
CA ARG A 69 1.97 -6.40 10.37
C ARG A 69 3.25 -6.88 11.05
N SER A 70 3.97 -7.76 10.35
CA SER A 70 5.23 -8.36 10.82
C SER A 70 6.09 -8.82 9.65
N GLY A 71 7.35 -9.13 9.93
CA GLY A 71 8.36 -9.43 8.92
C GLY A 71 9.03 -8.16 8.44
N ARG A 72 9.78 -8.28 7.35
CA ARG A 72 10.57 -7.19 6.78
C ARG A 72 10.24 -6.97 5.32
N MET A 73 10.29 -5.72 4.89
CA MET A 73 10.23 -5.36 3.47
C MET A 73 11.24 -4.26 3.14
N GLN A 74 11.63 -4.22 1.88
CA GLN A 74 12.28 -3.06 1.27
C GLN A 74 11.25 -2.35 0.41
N VAL A 75 11.15 -1.04 0.55
CA VAL A 75 10.28 -0.19 -0.26
C VAL A 75 11.11 0.83 -1.03
N ARG A 76 10.80 0.99 -2.31
CA ARG A 76 11.19 2.14 -3.12
C ARG A 76 9.95 2.97 -3.35
N LEU A 77 10.03 4.23 -3.02
CA LEU A 77 8.91 5.16 -3.08
C LEU A 77 9.44 6.48 -3.65
N ASP A 78 8.95 6.88 -4.81
CA ASP A 78 9.29 8.18 -5.37
C ASP A 78 8.51 9.26 -4.62
N THR A 79 9.19 10.22 -4.04
CA THR A 79 8.61 11.32 -3.29
C THR A 79 8.31 12.54 -4.16
N GLY A 80 8.56 12.44 -5.48
CA GLY A 80 8.22 13.49 -6.46
C GLY A 80 9.22 14.64 -6.54
N ASP A 81 10.35 14.55 -5.83
CA ASP A 81 11.42 15.55 -5.86
C ASP A 81 12.48 15.30 -6.97
N GLY A 82 12.24 14.29 -7.82
CA GLY A 82 13.13 13.90 -8.90
C GLY A 82 14.39 13.17 -8.44
N VAL A 83 14.53 12.93 -7.15
CA VAL A 83 15.57 12.10 -6.55
C VAL A 83 15.01 10.70 -6.38
N HIS A 84 15.63 9.70 -6.99
CA HIS A 84 15.28 8.30 -6.74
C HIS A 84 15.90 7.87 -5.39
N PRO A 85 15.14 7.88 -4.30
CA PRO A 85 15.71 7.53 -3.00
C PRO A 85 16.16 6.08 -3.01
N PRO A 86 17.20 5.73 -2.24
CA PRO A 86 17.57 4.34 -2.02
C PRO A 86 16.40 3.57 -1.41
N ALA A 87 16.36 2.26 -1.67
CA ALA A 87 15.35 1.42 -1.04
C ALA A 87 15.43 1.56 0.48
N MET A 88 14.27 1.76 1.11
CA MET A 88 14.14 1.89 2.56
C MET A 88 13.77 0.54 3.15
N GLU A 89 14.45 0.08 4.18
CA GLU A 89 14.06 -1.11 4.94
C GLU A 89 13.03 -0.76 6.00
N LEU A 90 11.99 -1.59 6.08
CA LEU A 90 10.91 -1.49 7.05
C LEU A 90 10.73 -2.82 7.76
N ASP A 91 10.72 -2.77 9.09
CA ASP A 91 10.23 -3.86 9.94
C ASP A 91 8.79 -3.56 10.38
N GLY A 92 7.97 -4.60 10.46
CA GLY A 92 6.59 -4.45 10.93
C GLY A 92 6.49 -4.19 12.45
N PRO A 93 5.41 -3.49 12.88
CA PRO A 93 4.37 -2.92 12.06
C PRO A 93 4.75 -1.56 11.47
N ALA A 94 4.36 -1.40 10.21
CA ALA A 94 4.54 -0.16 9.46
C ALA A 94 3.42 -0.03 8.41
N VAL A 95 3.19 1.19 7.93
CA VAL A 95 2.27 1.43 6.80
C VAL A 95 2.98 2.24 5.73
N VAL A 96 2.73 1.88 4.47
CA VAL A 96 3.11 2.68 3.31
C VAL A 96 1.84 3.12 2.60
N CYS A 97 1.68 4.43 2.45
CA CYS A 97 0.60 5.06 1.68
C CYS A 97 1.15 5.52 0.33
N VAL A 98 0.53 5.06 -0.74
CA VAL A 98 0.96 5.34 -2.11
C VAL A 98 -0.20 5.95 -2.89
N PRO A 99 -0.19 7.26 -3.13
CA PRO A 99 -1.16 7.91 -4.02
C PRO A 99 -1.03 7.45 -5.47
N ALA A 100 -2.06 7.73 -6.27
CA ALA A 100 -2.02 7.53 -7.70
C ALA A 100 -0.80 8.21 -8.34
N LEU A 101 -0.30 7.62 -9.42
CA LEU A 101 0.85 8.07 -10.21
C LEU A 101 2.21 8.05 -9.49
N VAL A 102 2.28 7.78 -8.21
CA VAL A 102 3.55 7.68 -7.48
C VAL A 102 4.25 6.36 -7.83
N PRO A 103 5.47 6.41 -8.40
CA PRO A 103 6.25 5.22 -8.67
C PRO A 103 6.66 4.53 -7.37
N HIS A 104 6.44 3.21 -7.33
CA HIS A 104 6.76 2.42 -6.14
C HIS A 104 7.12 0.99 -6.50
N GLY A 105 7.86 0.34 -5.62
CA GLY A 105 8.22 -1.06 -5.73
C GLY A 105 8.52 -1.64 -4.36
N PHE A 106 8.31 -2.95 -4.21
CA PHE A 106 8.46 -3.63 -2.94
C PHE A 106 9.23 -4.93 -3.09
N ARG A 107 10.01 -5.26 -2.07
CA ARG A 107 10.60 -6.58 -1.89
C ARG A 107 10.33 -7.04 -0.47
N PHE A 108 9.81 -8.24 -0.34
CA PHE A 108 9.38 -8.79 0.95
C PHE A 108 10.25 -9.99 1.33
N ASP A 109 10.39 -10.24 2.63
CA ASP A 109 10.85 -11.54 3.07
C ASP A 109 9.71 -12.60 2.94
N ASP A 110 10.04 -13.88 3.05
CA ASP A 110 9.09 -14.98 2.90
C ASP A 110 8.19 -15.18 4.13
N GLN A 111 8.49 -14.52 5.24
CA GLN A 111 7.74 -14.58 6.50
C GLN A 111 6.85 -13.36 6.71
N VAL A 112 6.77 -12.48 5.72
CA VAL A 112 5.99 -11.26 5.80
C VAL A 112 4.51 -11.54 6.03
N GLN A 113 3.90 -10.78 6.94
CA GLN A 113 2.46 -10.73 7.16
C GLN A 113 1.96 -9.30 7.03
N GLY A 114 0.87 -9.12 6.32
CA GLY A 114 0.27 -7.83 6.14
C GLY A 114 -0.83 -7.83 5.10
N THR A 115 -1.37 -6.65 4.86
CA THR A 115 -2.54 -6.43 4.02
C THR A 115 -2.26 -5.29 3.05
N VAL A 116 -2.68 -5.46 1.81
CA VAL A 116 -2.74 -4.40 0.80
C VAL A 116 -4.20 -4.01 0.61
N ILE A 117 -4.50 -2.74 0.86
CA ILE A 117 -5.79 -2.13 0.58
C ILE A 117 -5.60 -1.24 -0.63
N THR A 118 -6.34 -1.50 -1.69
CA THR A 118 -6.32 -0.71 -2.92
C THR A 118 -7.67 -0.03 -3.09
N VAL A 119 -7.67 1.29 -3.21
CA VAL A 119 -8.88 2.10 -3.31
C VAL A 119 -8.90 2.81 -4.66
N PHE A 120 -10.04 2.78 -5.35
CA PHE A 120 -10.24 3.55 -6.56
C PHE A 120 -10.26 5.06 -6.22
N GLU A 121 -9.39 5.84 -6.83
CA GLU A 121 -9.19 7.25 -6.47
C GLU A 121 -10.47 8.09 -6.50
N PRO A 122 -11.35 8.00 -7.51
CA PRO A 122 -12.61 8.73 -7.49
C PRO A 122 -13.55 8.35 -6.35
N HIS A 123 -13.45 7.12 -5.82
CA HIS A 123 -14.18 6.74 -4.61
C HIS A 123 -13.58 7.37 -3.36
N LEU A 124 -12.25 7.35 -3.25
CA LEU A 124 -11.54 8.01 -2.17
C LEU A 124 -11.85 9.51 -2.11
N GLU A 125 -11.82 10.19 -3.26
CA GLU A 125 -12.16 11.61 -3.37
C GLU A 125 -13.58 11.90 -2.85
N ARG A 126 -14.57 11.07 -3.23
CA ARG A 126 -15.95 11.20 -2.71
C ARG A 126 -16.07 10.95 -1.22
N LEU A 127 -15.36 9.95 -0.71
CA LEU A 127 -15.36 9.62 0.72
C LEU A 127 -14.78 10.77 1.57
N LEU A 128 -13.82 11.49 1.02
CA LEU A 128 -13.10 12.57 1.69
C LEU A 128 -13.64 13.98 1.34
N ASP A 129 -14.75 14.09 0.63
CA ASP A 129 -15.28 15.38 0.15
C ASP A 129 -15.58 16.37 1.28
N SER A 130 -16.01 15.87 2.44
CA SER A 130 -16.26 16.67 3.64
C SER A 130 -15.03 16.85 4.56
N VAL A 131 -13.88 16.26 4.25
CA VAL A 131 -12.67 16.23 5.09
C VAL A 131 -11.46 16.64 4.27
N THR A 132 -11.49 17.86 3.75
CA THR A 132 -10.52 18.36 2.75
C THR A 132 -9.07 18.33 3.24
N ASP A 133 -8.84 18.64 4.52
CA ASP A 133 -7.49 18.64 5.10
C ASP A 133 -6.89 17.21 5.11
N LEU A 134 -7.71 16.20 5.41
CA LEU A 134 -7.30 14.80 5.33
C LEU A 134 -6.99 14.40 3.89
N ARG A 135 -7.87 14.78 2.95
CA ARG A 135 -7.66 14.53 1.53
C ARG A 135 -6.32 15.12 1.04
N ASP A 136 -6.03 16.37 1.38
CA ASP A 136 -4.79 17.02 0.97
C ASP A 136 -3.56 16.36 1.60
N HIS A 137 -3.67 15.91 2.86
CA HIS A 137 -2.62 15.14 3.52
C HIS A 137 -2.30 13.84 2.81
N LEU A 138 -3.31 13.14 2.28
CA LEU A 138 -3.17 11.85 1.60
C LEU A 138 -2.63 11.94 0.16
N ARG A 139 -2.46 13.13 -0.40
CA ARG A 139 -1.89 13.33 -1.75
C ARG A 139 -0.39 13.07 -1.82
N THR A 140 0.29 12.96 -0.69
CA THR A 140 1.73 12.71 -0.63
C THR A 140 1.98 11.29 -0.16
N ALA A 141 2.89 10.59 -0.85
CA ALA A 141 3.33 9.27 -0.42
C ALA A 141 3.99 9.35 0.97
N ARG A 142 3.66 8.40 1.84
CA ARG A 142 4.10 8.41 3.24
C ARG A 142 4.44 7.02 3.75
N VAL A 143 5.37 7.01 4.69
CA VAL A 143 5.71 5.82 5.47
C VAL A 143 5.47 6.13 6.94
N HIS A 144 4.57 5.36 7.56
CA HIS A 144 4.29 5.46 8.99
C HIS A 144 5.03 4.35 9.73
N ARG A 145 5.76 4.77 10.75
CA ARG A 145 6.45 3.89 11.72
C ARG A 145 6.09 4.39 13.11
N TRP A 146 5.74 3.48 13.97
CA TRP A 146 5.36 3.84 15.34
C TRP A 146 6.38 3.33 16.34
N ALA A 147 6.57 4.06 17.40
CA ALA A 147 7.26 3.54 18.57
C ALA A 147 6.51 2.32 19.14
N VAL A 148 7.20 1.49 19.91
CA VAL A 148 6.62 0.22 20.41
C VAL A 148 5.42 0.47 21.31
N ASP A 149 5.42 1.56 22.03
CA ASP A 149 4.42 2.01 23.02
C ASP A 149 3.38 2.99 22.43
N ASP A 150 3.46 3.33 21.14
CA ASP A 150 2.48 4.20 20.50
C ASP A 150 1.13 3.47 20.34
N PRO A 151 0.05 3.96 20.95
CA PRO A 151 -1.26 3.33 20.85
C PRO A 151 -1.83 3.32 19.42
N THR A 152 -1.45 4.27 18.57
CA THR A 152 -1.88 4.36 17.17
C THR A 152 -1.52 3.10 16.40
N ARG A 153 -0.37 2.52 16.72
CA ARG A 153 0.10 1.24 16.14
C ARG A 153 -0.93 0.12 16.30
N ALA A 154 -1.48 -0.05 17.51
CA ALA A 154 -2.46 -1.07 17.80
C ALA A 154 -3.81 -0.75 17.14
N HIS A 155 -4.23 0.50 17.17
CA HIS A 155 -5.48 0.94 16.56
C HIS A 155 -5.50 0.71 15.05
N VAL A 156 -4.46 1.10 14.34
CA VAL A 156 -4.35 0.87 12.88
C VAL A 156 -4.41 -0.61 12.56
N GLY A 157 -3.73 -1.45 13.34
CA GLY A 157 -3.78 -2.91 13.15
C GLY A 157 -5.20 -3.47 13.25
N VAL A 158 -5.93 -3.09 14.30
CA VAL A 158 -7.32 -3.53 14.51
C VAL A 158 -8.24 -3.01 13.39
N LEU A 159 -8.07 -1.77 12.96
CA LEU A 159 -8.89 -1.17 11.90
C LEU A 159 -8.65 -1.84 10.54
N VAL A 160 -7.41 -2.18 10.21
CA VAL A 160 -7.08 -2.90 8.98
C VAL A 160 -7.66 -4.33 9.02
N GLU A 161 -7.61 -5.01 10.17
CA GLU A 161 -8.23 -6.33 10.33
C GLU A 161 -9.75 -6.27 10.19
N LEU A 162 -10.39 -5.25 10.79
CA LEU A 162 -11.83 -5.01 10.64
C LEU A 162 -12.19 -4.78 9.17
N LEU A 163 -11.47 -3.91 8.48
CA LEU A 163 -11.71 -3.64 7.05
C LEU A 163 -11.59 -4.93 6.22
N GLY A 164 -10.58 -5.74 6.48
CA GLY A 164 -10.40 -7.04 5.81
C GLY A 164 -11.55 -8.01 6.08
N ALA A 165 -12.06 -8.06 7.32
CA ALA A 165 -13.21 -8.87 7.68
C ALA A 165 -14.48 -8.40 6.97
N GLU A 166 -14.75 -7.09 6.93
CA GLU A 166 -15.88 -6.51 6.22
C GLU A 166 -15.78 -6.73 4.71
N TYR A 167 -14.57 -6.69 4.15
CA TYR A 167 -14.36 -6.93 2.73
C TYR A 167 -14.81 -8.34 2.30
N HIS A 168 -14.59 -9.34 3.14
CA HIS A 168 -14.98 -10.73 2.88
C HIS A 168 -16.40 -11.09 3.38
N ALA A 169 -17.05 -10.20 4.11
CA ALA A 169 -18.39 -10.43 4.62
C ALA A 169 -19.45 -10.27 3.52
N ALA A 170 -20.37 -11.22 3.44
CA ALA A 170 -21.53 -11.14 2.56
C ALA A 170 -22.74 -10.65 3.36
N GLN A 171 -22.79 -9.35 3.67
CA GLN A 171 -23.84 -8.76 4.51
C GLN A 171 -24.52 -7.56 3.86
N ALA A 172 -25.74 -7.26 4.31
CA ALA A 172 -26.38 -6.02 3.98
C ALA A 172 -25.51 -4.82 4.46
N TRP A 173 -25.51 -3.74 3.69
CA TRP A 173 -24.75 -2.52 4.03
C TRP A 173 -23.22 -2.66 4.00
N ARG A 174 -22.69 -3.75 3.39
CA ARG A 174 -21.24 -4.00 3.27
C ARG A 174 -20.49 -2.77 2.72
N ALA A 175 -20.99 -2.12 1.70
CA ALA A 175 -20.33 -0.93 1.13
C ALA A 175 -20.17 0.18 2.18
N ALA A 176 -21.22 0.48 2.95
CA ALA A 176 -21.15 1.49 4.00
C ALA A 176 -20.21 1.09 5.15
N ALA A 177 -20.17 -0.20 5.50
CA ALA A 177 -19.24 -0.71 6.50
C ALA A 177 -17.77 -0.58 6.05
N LEU A 178 -17.49 -0.89 4.78
CA LEU A 178 -16.17 -0.71 4.17
C LEU A 178 -15.75 0.76 4.15
N ASP A 179 -16.64 1.67 3.77
CA ASP A 179 -16.36 3.11 3.74
C ASP A 179 -16.05 3.64 5.14
N ALA A 180 -16.83 3.22 6.14
CA ALA A 180 -16.58 3.60 7.54
C ALA A 180 -15.24 3.08 8.06
N ALA A 181 -14.92 1.81 7.80
CA ALA A 181 -13.65 1.20 8.19
C ALA A 181 -12.46 1.86 7.48
N LEU A 182 -12.58 2.12 6.18
CA LEU A 182 -11.55 2.81 5.40
C LEU A 182 -11.31 4.22 5.95
N LEU A 183 -12.36 5.00 6.18
CA LEU A 183 -12.24 6.35 6.74
C LEU A 183 -11.54 6.31 8.10
N ALA A 184 -11.89 5.35 8.97
CA ALA A 184 -11.23 5.18 10.26
C ALA A 184 -9.73 4.88 10.11
N VAL A 185 -9.33 4.01 9.18
CA VAL A 185 -7.91 3.76 8.87
C VAL A 185 -7.22 5.05 8.44
N LEU A 186 -7.80 5.78 7.48
CA LEU A 186 -7.19 6.99 6.92
C LEU A 186 -7.00 8.09 7.96
N VAL A 187 -7.97 8.29 8.86
CA VAL A 187 -7.89 9.26 9.96
C VAL A 187 -6.72 8.95 10.91
N HIS A 188 -6.41 7.68 11.15
CA HIS A 188 -5.29 7.28 12.01
C HIS A 188 -3.93 7.29 11.30
N LEU A 189 -3.92 7.49 9.98
CA LEU A 189 -2.71 7.63 9.16
C LEU A 189 -2.42 9.10 8.79
N ALA A 190 -3.23 10.05 9.21
CA ALA A 190 -3.01 11.48 9.04
C ALA A 190 -2.30 12.05 10.26
#